data_a3a21a523c588016474d9a31bc2521ba
#
_entry.id   a3a21a523c588016474d9a31bc2521ba
#
_cell.length_a   1.000
_cell.length_b   1.000
_cell.length_c   1.000
_cell.angle_alpha   90.00
_cell.angle_beta   90.00
_cell.angle_gamma   90.00
#
_symmetry.space_group_name_H-M   'P 1'
#
loop_
_entity.id
_entity.type
_entity.pdbx_description
1 polymer ?
#
loop_
_entity_poly.entity_id
_entity_poly.type
_entity_poly.pdbx_seq_one_letter_code
_entity_poly.pdbx_strand_id
1 'polypeptide(L)'
;MASMLRPTSEGLFIGRRAVAGISENGSDARRLFLILLIRKKKMELFDVYSLYPVEPVRGSGSYVYDAAGTEYLDLYGGHAVISIGHAHPHYVQMISEQAARLGFYSNSVENSLQHTLAEQLGALSGYDDYRLFLCNSGAEANENALKLASFHTRRAKVLAFGGAFHGRTSGAVEVTDNPAIRSPFNATANVEFVPLNDIGAVERKLAAREFAAVIVEGIQGVAGIRCPEEGFLRALREATERTGTVLILDEIQSGYGRTGRFFAHQWAGIRPDLITTAKGMGNGFPIGGVLIAPQFEARKGMLGTTFGGNHLACAAAIAVADTIAAEGLVENARRVGDSLLERLRTLPALHDVRGRGLMIGFDVEGSASELRRRLVFEQHVFTGGAGAHTVRLLPALGLSEAQADEFVARLKALLEDFH
;
A
#
# COMPACT_ATOMS: atom_id res chain seq x y z
N MET A 1 14.60 -8.16 -43.25
CA MET A 1 14.93 -6.85 -43.86
C MET A 1 15.15 -5.87 -42.73
N ALA A 2 16.42 -5.62 -42.46
CA ALA A 2 16.87 -4.71 -41.39
C ALA A 2 16.98 -3.29 -41.96
N SER A 3 16.36 -2.30 -41.33
CA SER A 3 16.64 -0.89 -41.60
C SER A 3 17.33 -0.25 -40.42
N MET A 4 18.64 -0.08 -40.53
CA MET A 4 19.47 0.72 -39.62
C MET A 4 19.07 2.20 -39.73
N LEU A 5 18.69 2.83 -38.63
CA LEU A 5 18.66 4.28 -38.49
C LEU A 5 20.04 4.75 -38.02
N ARG A 6 20.68 5.57 -38.82
CA ARG A 6 21.94 6.26 -38.51
C ARG A 6 21.66 7.44 -37.58
N PRO A 7 22.56 7.80 -36.64
CA PRO A 7 22.42 9.00 -35.83
C PRO A 7 22.74 10.24 -36.66
N THR A 8 21.90 11.26 -36.55
CA THR A 8 22.05 12.56 -37.20
C THR A 8 23.18 13.41 -36.59
N SER A 9 23.97 14.05 -37.43
CA SER A 9 25.22 14.76 -37.16
C SER A 9 25.08 16.19 -36.63
N GLU A 10 24.02 16.53 -35.89
CA GLU A 10 23.81 17.93 -35.45
C GLU A 10 24.35 18.29 -34.06
N GLY A 11 24.91 17.34 -33.34
CA GLY A 11 25.47 17.57 -31.98
C GLY A 11 26.92 18.10 -31.93
N LEU A 12 27.62 18.22 -33.09
CA LEU A 12 29.08 18.47 -33.11
C LEU A 12 29.49 19.88 -33.56
N PHE A 13 28.57 20.79 -33.83
CA PHE A 13 28.90 22.11 -34.43
C PHE A 13 28.93 23.31 -33.47
N ILE A 14 28.53 23.14 -32.19
CA ILE A 14 28.55 24.23 -31.19
C ILE A 14 29.89 24.36 -30.46
N GLY A 15 30.75 23.34 -30.54
CA GLY A 15 32.04 23.31 -29.83
C GLY A 15 33.21 24.03 -30.52
N ARG A 16 33.10 24.47 -31.77
CA ARG A 16 34.24 25.05 -32.55
C ARG A 16 34.30 26.55 -32.67
N ARG A 17 33.31 27.32 -32.24
CA ARG A 17 33.31 28.79 -32.29
C ARG A 17 33.71 29.51 -31.00
N ALA A 18 33.94 28.80 -29.91
CA ALA A 18 34.32 29.42 -28.62
C ALA A 18 35.85 29.40 -28.34
N VAL A 19 36.69 28.95 -29.28
CA VAL A 19 38.13 28.77 -29.03
C VAL A 19 38.99 29.77 -29.82
N ALA A 20 38.42 30.77 -30.48
CA ALA A 20 39.18 31.75 -31.29
C ALA A 20 39.47 33.09 -30.56
N GLY A 21 39.75 33.08 -29.25
CA GLY A 21 40.00 34.32 -28.54
C GLY A 21 40.72 34.23 -27.20
N ILE A 22 41.48 33.15 -26.92
CA ILE A 22 42.22 33.06 -25.64
C ILE A 22 43.71 32.87 -25.96
N SER A 23 44.51 33.93 -25.65
CA SER A 23 45.97 33.94 -25.70
C SER A 23 46.60 33.06 -24.63
N GLU A 24 47.72 32.47 -24.98
CA GLU A 24 48.73 31.73 -24.25
C GLU A 24 48.73 31.80 -22.72
N ASN A 25 48.03 30.90 -22.07
CA ASN A 25 48.45 30.26 -20.82
C ASN A 25 47.82 28.88 -20.72
N GLY A 26 48.57 27.87 -21.18
CA GLY A 26 48.09 26.50 -21.38
C GLY A 26 47.64 25.73 -20.13
N SER A 27 47.68 26.31 -18.94
CA SER A 27 47.24 25.70 -17.68
C SER A 27 45.75 26.01 -17.40
N ASP A 28 45.26 27.20 -17.73
CA ASP A 28 43.87 27.59 -17.47
C ASP A 28 42.89 27.05 -18.49
N ALA A 29 43.30 26.95 -19.76
CA ALA A 29 42.49 26.31 -20.79
C ALA A 29 42.33 24.79 -20.52
N ARG A 30 43.36 24.10 -20.04
CA ARG A 30 43.27 22.71 -19.57
C ARG A 30 42.41 22.55 -18.34
N ARG A 31 42.48 23.51 -17.43
CA ARG A 31 41.62 23.52 -16.20
C ARG A 31 40.14 23.77 -16.54
N LEU A 32 39.86 24.75 -17.44
CA LEU A 32 38.49 24.97 -17.92
C LEU A 32 37.98 23.80 -18.78
N PHE A 33 38.81 23.19 -19.60
CA PHE A 33 38.46 22.01 -20.39
C PHE A 33 38.26 20.80 -19.49
N LEU A 34 39.06 20.62 -18.43
CA LEU A 34 38.80 19.59 -17.38
C LEU A 34 37.55 19.90 -16.55
N ILE A 35 37.26 21.15 -16.24
CA ILE A 35 36.04 21.60 -15.55
C ILE A 35 34.79 21.44 -16.44
N LEU A 36 34.89 21.64 -17.73
CA LEU A 36 33.82 21.39 -18.69
C LEU A 36 33.65 19.91 -19.02
N LEU A 37 34.70 19.09 -18.96
CA LEU A 37 34.63 17.63 -19.07
C LEU A 37 34.16 16.94 -17.76
N ILE A 38 34.33 17.58 -16.62
CA ILE A 38 33.72 17.21 -15.33
C ILE A 38 32.39 17.99 -15.21
N ARG A 39 31.51 17.97 -16.17
CA ARG A 39 30.10 17.92 -15.89
C ARG A 39 29.93 16.60 -15.14
N LYS A 40 30.02 16.65 -13.80
CA LYS A 40 29.70 15.52 -12.94
C LYS A 40 28.36 15.00 -13.43
N LYS A 41 28.36 13.83 -14.06
CA LYS A 41 27.12 13.10 -14.27
C LYS A 41 26.50 13.00 -12.88
N LYS A 42 25.46 13.77 -12.63
CA LYS A 42 24.72 13.64 -11.38
C LYS A 42 24.13 12.25 -11.40
N MET A 43 24.22 11.52 -10.29
CA MET A 43 23.44 10.32 -10.12
C MET A 43 21.98 10.74 -10.15
N GLU A 44 21.22 10.14 -11.04
CA GLU A 44 19.79 10.39 -11.22
C GLU A 44 19.01 9.23 -10.63
N LEU A 45 17.76 9.48 -10.24
CA LEU A 45 16.86 8.41 -9.82
C LEU A 45 16.49 7.56 -11.04
N PHE A 46 16.32 6.25 -10.83
CA PHE A 46 15.81 5.36 -11.86
C PHE A 46 14.32 5.65 -12.07
N ASP A 47 13.96 6.20 -13.21
CA ASP A 47 12.63 6.74 -13.52
C ASP A 47 11.62 5.61 -13.82
N VAL A 48 10.84 5.24 -12.80
CA VAL A 48 9.80 4.19 -12.86
C VAL A 48 8.42 4.67 -12.42
N TYR A 49 8.27 5.98 -12.13
CA TYR A 49 7.02 6.55 -11.63
C TYR A 49 6.53 7.69 -12.51
N SER A 50 5.23 7.69 -12.82
CA SER A 50 4.56 8.87 -13.37
C SER A 50 4.24 9.85 -12.24
N LEU A 51 4.87 11.01 -12.22
CA LEU A 51 4.74 12.00 -11.15
C LEU A 51 3.82 13.15 -11.57
N TYR A 52 3.01 13.63 -10.63
CA TYR A 52 2.44 14.98 -10.72
C TYR A 52 3.53 16.01 -10.37
N PRO A 53 3.63 17.16 -11.06
CA PRO A 53 4.55 18.23 -10.72
C PRO A 53 4.07 19.04 -9.50
N VAL A 54 3.82 18.35 -8.39
CA VAL A 54 3.44 18.89 -7.08
C VAL A 54 4.35 18.26 -6.05
N GLU A 55 4.99 19.08 -5.20
CA GLU A 55 5.87 18.64 -4.13
C GLU A 55 5.24 18.98 -2.77
N PRO A 56 4.54 18.04 -2.11
CA PRO A 56 4.09 18.23 -0.74
C PRO A 56 5.28 18.34 0.21
N VAL A 57 5.37 19.44 0.97
CA VAL A 57 6.47 19.70 1.92
C VAL A 57 6.02 19.68 3.38
N ARG A 58 4.71 19.71 3.63
CA ARG A 58 4.11 19.68 4.97
C ARG A 58 2.76 18.96 4.92
N GLY A 59 2.37 18.32 6.01
CA GLY A 59 1.04 17.72 6.16
C GLY A 59 0.46 18.02 7.55
N SER A 60 -0.89 18.01 7.65
CA SER A 60 -1.62 18.14 8.91
C SER A 60 -3.01 17.49 8.75
N GLY A 61 -3.32 16.48 9.56
CA GLY A 61 -4.59 15.76 9.49
C GLY A 61 -4.84 15.18 8.09
N SER A 62 -5.92 15.57 7.44
CA SER A 62 -6.29 15.14 6.09
C SER A 62 -5.73 16.03 4.97
N TYR A 63 -4.83 16.95 5.27
CA TYR A 63 -4.30 17.90 4.28
C TYR A 63 -2.78 17.80 4.11
N VAL A 64 -2.33 18.07 2.89
CA VAL A 64 -0.92 18.29 2.57
C VAL A 64 -0.75 19.66 1.90
N TYR A 65 0.44 20.23 1.99
CA TYR A 65 0.74 21.59 1.51
C TYR A 65 2.03 21.57 0.69
N ASP A 66 2.02 22.27 -0.45
CA ASP A 66 3.21 22.49 -1.25
C ASP A 66 4.09 23.65 -0.72
N ALA A 67 5.22 23.90 -1.39
CA ALA A 67 6.14 24.98 -1.01
C ALA A 67 5.56 26.38 -1.18
N ALA A 68 4.52 26.57 -2.01
CA ALA A 68 3.80 27.82 -2.16
C ALA A 68 2.72 28.02 -1.06
N GLY A 69 2.47 27.00 -0.28
CA GLY A 69 1.43 27.01 0.76
C GLY A 69 0.05 26.57 0.24
N THR A 70 -0.06 26.10 -0.99
CA THR A 70 -1.31 25.55 -1.52
C THR A 70 -1.72 24.33 -0.69
N GLU A 71 -2.95 24.35 -0.21
CA GLU A 71 -3.53 23.27 0.58
C GLU A 71 -4.24 22.26 -0.34
N TYR A 72 -3.92 20.99 -0.15
CA TYR A 72 -4.56 19.87 -0.86
C TYR A 72 -5.25 18.95 0.12
N LEU A 73 -6.53 18.66 -0.10
CA LEU A 73 -7.25 17.61 0.63
C LEU A 73 -6.76 16.24 0.16
N ASP A 74 -6.18 15.47 1.08
CA ASP A 74 -5.61 14.15 0.78
C ASP A 74 -6.62 13.03 1.03
N LEU A 75 -7.31 12.63 -0.02
CA LEU A 75 -8.19 11.44 -0.02
C LEU A 75 -7.51 10.19 -0.57
N TYR A 76 -6.18 10.16 -0.55
CA TYR A 76 -5.40 9.01 -1.01
C TYR A 76 -4.51 8.41 0.08
N GLY A 77 -4.03 9.24 1.00
CA GLY A 77 -3.16 8.83 2.09
C GLY A 77 -1.91 8.07 1.63
N GLY A 78 -1.37 8.41 0.43
CA GLY A 78 -0.23 7.68 -0.12
C GLY A 78 -0.48 6.16 -0.23
N HIS A 79 -1.51 5.72 -0.95
CA HIS A 79 -1.96 4.32 -1.04
C HIS A 79 -2.57 3.76 0.26
N ALA A 80 -3.29 4.55 1.03
CA ALA A 80 -3.84 4.20 2.35
C ALA A 80 -2.75 3.94 3.44
N VAL A 81 -1.58 4.54 3.28
CA VAL A 81 -0.50 4.47 4.28
C VAL A 81 -0.80 5.38 5.46
N ILE A 82 -1.26 6.60 5.19
CA ILE A 82 -1.64 7.55 6.23
C ILE A 82 -3.00 7.12 6.81
N SER A 83 -2.95 6.62 8.04
CA SER A 83 -4.13 6.12 8.76
C SER A 83 -4.70 7.13 9.76
N ILE A 84 -3.86 7.69 10.63
CA ILE A 84 -4.28 8.62 11.70
C ILE A 84 -4.12 10.10 11.30
N GLY A 85 -3.80 10.37 10.02
CA GLY A 85 -3.56 11.70 9.51
C GLY A 85 -2.08 12.09 9.51
N HIS A 86 -1.78 13.14 8.73
CA HIS A 86 -0.44 13.69 8.62
C HIS A 86 -0.03 14.41 9.90
N ALA A 87 1.21 14.20 10.34
CA ALA A 87 1.85 14.90 11.45
C ALA A 87 1.00 14.91 12.75
N HIS A 88 0.33 13.80 13.07
CA HIS A 88 -0.45 13.67 14.32
C HIS A 88 0.44 13.94 15.54
N PRO A 89 0.05 14.83 16.50
CA PRO A 89 0.94 15.26 17.59
C PRO A 89 1.49 14.12 18.44
N HIS A 90 0.66 13.17 18.85
CA HIS A 90 1.10 12.00 19.62
C HIS A 90 2.12 11.14 18.84
N TYR A 91 1.88 10.92 17.55
CA TYR A 91 2.79 10.18 16.67
C TYR A 91 4.15 10.87 16.52
N VAL A 92 4.15 12.20 16.31
CA VAL A 92 5.38 12.99 16.20
C VAL A 92 6.16 12.95 17.50
N GLN A 93 5.49 13.09 18.64
CA GLN A 93 6.11 13.01 19.97
C GLN A 93 6.76 11.65 20.20
N MET A 94 6.02 10.55 20.01
CA MET A 94 6.51 9.19 20.25
C MET A 94 7.75 8.84 19.39
N ILE A 95 7.75 9.21 18.12
CA ILE A 95 8.91 8.97 17.25
C ILE A 95 10.10 9.84 17.67
N SER A 96 9.87 11.12 17.97
CA SER A 96 10.96 12.04 18.37
C SER A 96 11.61 11.61 19.67
N GLU A 97 10.83 11.23 20.67
CA GLU A 97 11.35 10.72 21.94
C GLU A 97 12.10 9.40 21.75
N GLN A 98 11.57 8.48 20.95
CA GLN A 98 12.24 7.20 20.69
C GLN A 98 13.53 7.40 19.88
N ALA A 99 13.54 8.31 18.91
CA ALA A 99 14.74 8.65 18.14
C ALA A 99 15.85 9.23 19.05
N ALA A 100 15.48 10.05 20.05
CA ALA A 100 16.41 10.61 21.02
C ALA A 100 16.99 9.55 21.99
N ARG A 101 16.31 8.42 22.19
CA ARG A 101 16.76 7.34 23.09
C ARG A 101 17.55 6.26 22.34
N LEU A 102 16.89 5.57 21.43
CA LEU A 102 17.46 4.45 20.67
C LEU A 102 16.58 4.17 19.44
N GLY A 103 17.11 4.42 18.24
CA GLY A 103 16.37 4.17 17.01
C GLY A 103 16.33 2.71 16.60
N PHE A 104 17.42 1.98 16.82
CA PHE A 104 17.57 0.60 16.37
C PHE A 104 18.56 -0.18 17.25
N TYR A 105 18.22 -1.43 17.50
CA TYR A 105 19.16 -2.48 17.86
C TYR A 105 18.69 -3.82 17.26
N SER A 106 19.60 -4.80 17.21
CA SER A 106 19.39 -6.11 16.62
C SER A 106 18.32 -6.91 17.37
N ASN A 107 17.56 -7.75 16.64
CA ASN A 107 16.64 -8.76 17.19
C ASN A 107 17.35 -9.91 17.93
N SER A 108 18.65 -9.78 18.22
CA SER A 108 19.42 -10.69 19.09
C SER A 108 19.25 -10.37 20.58
N VAL A 109 18.60 -9.26 20.94
CA VAL A 109 18.28 -8.86 22.30
C VAL A 109 16.79 -8.53 22.44
N GLU A 110 16.31 -8.45 23.66
CA GLU A 110 14.92 -8.11 23.95
C GLU A 110 14.59 -6.65 23.57
N ASN A 111 13.39 -6.45 23.07
CA ASN A 111 12.81 -5.14 22.79
C ASN A 111 11.38 -5.11 23.36
N SER A 112 11.18 -4.46 24.49
CA SER A 112 9.87 -4.39 25.16
C SER A 112 8.79 -3.73 24.31
N LEU A 113 9.15 -2.82 23.38
CA LEU A 113 8.18 -2.20 22.50
C LEU A 113 7.51 -3.21 21.54
N GLN A 114 8.22 -4.28 21.18
CA GLN A 114 7.60 -5.35 20.37
C GLN A 114 6.49 -6.07 21.14
N HIS A 115 6.68 -6.33 22.43
CA HIS A 115 5.68 -6.94 23.31
C HIS A 115 4.48 -6.01 23.50
N THR A 116 4.74 -4.73 23.83
CA THR A 116 3.69 -3.71 23.94
C THR A 116 2.84 -3.62 22.67
N LEU A 117 3.50 -3.57 21.50
CA LEU A 117 2.80 -3.52 20.21
C LEU A 117 1.96 -4.79 19.97
N ALA A 118 2.49 -5.97 20.28
CA ALA A 118 1.77 -7.23 20.10
C ALA A 118 0.51 -7.30 20.99
N GLU A 119 0.62 -6.91 22.25
CA GLU A 119 -0.48 -6.82 23.20
C GLU A 119 -1.57 -5.84 22.74
N GLN A 120 -1.18 -4.63 22.35
CA GLN A 120 -2.12 -3.62 21.86
C GLN A 120 -2.82 -4.06 20.57
N LEU A 121 -2.05 -4.59 19.61
CA LEU A 121 -2.60 -5.08 18.36
C LEU A 121 -3.57 -6.24 18.58
N GLY A 122 -3.23 -7.18 19.46
CA GLY A 122 -4.12 -8.29 19.87
C GLY A 122 -5.44 -7.76 20.42
N ALA A 123 -5.37 -6.87 21.42
CA ALA A 123 -6.54 -6.28 22.06
C ALA A 123 -7.43 -5.49 21.09
N LEU A 124 -6.85 -4.64 20.22
CA LEU A 124 -7.61 -3.82 19.26
C LEU A 124 -8.26 -4.65 18.16
N SER A 125 -7.57 -5.68 17.71
CA SER A 125 -8.03 -6.52 16.61
C SER A 125 -8.91 -7.70 17.02
N GLY A 126 -8.92 -8.09 18.33
CA GLY A 126 -9.59 -9.29 18.83
C GLY A 126 -8.84 -10.58 18.49
N TYR A 127 -7.52 -10.48 18.30
CA TYR A 127 -6.60 -11.60 17.99
C TYR A 127 -5.51 -11.70 19.07
N ASP A 128 -5.88 -11.60 20.34
CA ASP A 128 -5.00 -11.68 21.51
C ASP A 128 -4.36 -13.07 21.73
N ASP A 129 -4.95 -14.11 21.13
CA ASP A 129 -4.41 -15.47 21.09
C ASP A 129 -3.39 -15.71 19.96
N TYR A 130 -3.23 -14.76 19.01
CA TYR A 130 -2.27 -14.87 17.90
C TYR A 130 -0.87 -14.41 18.33
N ARG A 131 0.13 -14.80 17.57
CA ARG A 131 1.51 -14.35 17.71
C ARG A 131 1.83 -13.36 16.61
N LEU A 132 2.72 -12.41 16.90
CA LEU A 132 3.12 -11.37 15.94
C LEU A 132 4.57 -11.60 15.47
N PHE A 133 4.78 -11.65 14.16
CA PHE A 133 6.09 -11.50 13.53
C PHE A 133 6.16 -10.16 12.83
N LEU A 134 7.21 -9.36 13.12
CA LEU A 134 7.38 -8.01 12.58
C LEU A 134 8.38 -7.98 11.43
N CYS A 135 8.10 -7.17 10.41
CA CYS A 135 8.95 -6.90 9.24
C CYS A 135 8.82 -5.41 8.83
N ASN A 136 9.22 -5.03 7.60
CA ASN A 136 9.32 -3.62 7.23
C ASN A 136 8.32 -3.18 6.16
N SER A 137 7.67 -4.12 5.51
CA SER A 137 6.74 -3.84 4.40
C SER A 137 5.66 -4.90 4.27
N GLY A 138 4.59 -4.57 3.53
CA GLY A 138 3.55 -5.54 3.21
C GLY A 138 4.04 -6.69 2.32
N ALA A 139 4.95 -6.42 1.39
CA ALA A 139 5.54 -7.47 0.57
C ALA A 139 6.32 -8.47 1.43
N GLU A 140 7.14 -7.99 2.38
CA GLU A 140 7.82 -8.88 3.33
C GLU A 140 6.83 -9.66 4.21
N ALA A 141 5.73 -9.04 4.65
CA ALA A 141 4.71 -9.72 5.42
C ALA A 141 4.10 -10.89 4.62
N ASN A 142 3.72 -10.64 3.37
CA ASN A 142 3.19 -11.68 2.48
C ASN A 142 4.22 -12.78 2.17
N GLU A 143 5.49 -12.45 1.91
CA GLU A 143 6.58 -13.43 1.74
C GLU A 143 6.69 -14.36 2.95
N ASN A 144 6.68 -13.78 4.16
CA ASN A 144 6.80 -14.56 5.39
C ASN A 144 5.55 -15.39 5.67
N ALA A 145 4.35 -14.90 5.35
CA ALA A 145 3.11 -15.66 5.46
C ALA A 145 3.08 -16.86 4.50
N LEU A 146 3.46 -16.67 3.23
CA LEU A 146 3.57 -17.73 2.23
C LEU A 146 4.59 -18.78 2.65
N LYS A 147 5.76 -18.35 3.10
CA LYS A 147 6.83 -19.21 3.61
C LYS A 147 6.37 -20.02 4.83
N LEU A 148 5.67 -19.38 5.78
CA LEU A 148 5.18 -20.04 6.97
C LEU A 148 4.10 -21.07 6.64
N ALA A 149 3.18 -20.76 5.73
CA ALA A 149 2.16 -21.68 5.24
C ALA A 149 2.81 -22.93 4.58
N SER A 150 3.82 -22.71 3.75
CA SER A 150 4.57 -23.81 3.12
C SER A 150 5.31 -24.67 4.14
N PHE A 151 5.95 -24.08 5.15
CA PHE A 151 6.57 -24.85 6.24
C PHE A 151 5.56 -25.69 7.03
N HIS A 152 4.39 -25.12 7.31
CA HIS A 152 3.34 -25.77 8.10
C HIS A 152 2.72 -26.96 7.35
N THR A 153 2.35 -26.77 6.09
CA THR A 153 1.64 -27.77 5.29
C THR A 153 2.57 -28.74 4.55
N ARG A 154 3.86 -28.42 4.39
CA ARG A 154 4.83 -29.15 3.53
C ARG A 154 4.44 -29.15 2.05
N ARG A 155 3.62 -28.18 1.63
CA ARG A 155 3.18 -28.00 0.23
C ARG A 155 3.81 -26.73 -0.34
N ALA A 156 3.79 -26.60 -1.67
CA ALA A 156 4.42 -25.46 -2.37
C ALA A 156 3.41 -24.58 -3.13
N LYS A 157 2.28 -25.14 -3.59
CA LYS A 157 1.32 -24.41 -4.40
C LYS A 157 0.54 -23.37 -3.57
N VAL A 158 0.23 -22.25 -4.20
CA VAL A 158 -0.59 -21.18 -3.62
C VAL A 158 -1.73 -20.84 -4.58
N LEU A 159 -2.93 -20.69 -4.06
CA LEU A 159 -4.09 -20.19 -4.79
C LEU A 159 -4.26 -18.71 -4.50
N ALA A 160 -4.38 -17.89 -5.55
CA ALA A 160 -4.65 -16.46 -5.49
C ALA A 160 -5.84 -16.10 -6.38
N PHE A 161 -6.23 -14.83 -6.40
CA PHE A 161 -7.44 -14.39 -7.10
C PHE A 161 -7.13 -13.41 -8.23
N GLY A 162 -7.94 -13.45 -9.28
CA GLY A 162 -7.89 -12.47 -10.36
C GLY A 162 -7.97 -11.03 -9.82
N GLY A 163 -7.15 -10.13 -10.34
CA GLY A 163 -7.03 -8.74 -9.91
C GLY A 163 -6.27 -8.51 -8.60
N ALA A 164 -5.75 -9.55 -7.93
CA ALA A 164 -5.04 -9.42 -6.65
C ALA A 164 -3.72 -8.67 -6.78
N PHE A 165 -3.36 -7.94 -5.70
CA PHE A 165 -2.06 -7.30 -5.54
C PHE A 165 -1.50 -7.53 -4.13
N HIS A 166 -0.41 -8.29 -4.04
CA HIS A 166 0.20 -8.66 -2.77
C HIS A 166 1.64 -8.15 -2.58
N GLY A 167 2.21 -7.49 -3.59
CA GLY A 167 3.55 -6.89 -3.51
C GLY A 167 4.39 -7.10 -4.76
N ARG A 168 5.68 -6.70 -4.68
CA ARG A 168 6.61 -6.71 -5.80
C ARG A 168 7.90 -7.52 -5.54
N THR A 169 8.05 -8.15 -4.38
CA THR A 169 9.11 -9.12 -4.10
C THR A 169 8.76 -10.48 -4.73
N SER A 170 9.68 -11.45 -4.74
CA SER A 170 9.54 -12.66 -5.54
C SER A 170 8.23 -13.43 -5.33
N GLY A 171 7.95 -13.92 -4.14
CA GLY A 171 6.72 -14.67 -3.87
C GLY A 171 5.47 -13.77 -3.88
N ALA A 172 5.58 -12.52 -3.40
CA ALA A 172 4.47 -11.58 -3.39
C ALA A 172 4.06 -11.13 -4.81
N VAL A 173 5.02 -11.00 -5.75
CA VAL A 173 4.68 -10.66 -7.16
C VAL A 173 4.08 -11.85 -7.91
N GLU A 174 4.43 -13.08 -7.52
CA GLU A 174 3.83 -14.26 -8.13
C GLU A 174 2.37 -14.44 -7.81
N VAL A 175 1.96 -14.12 -6.57
CA VAL A 175 0.55 -14.12 -6.15
C VAL A 175 -0.17 -12.83 -6.53
N THR A 176 0.49 -11.89 -7.22
CA THR A 176 -0.09 -10.67 -7.79
C THR A 176 -0.51 -10.92 -9.24
N ASP A 177 -1.78 -10.65 -9.56
CA ASP A 177 -2.31 -10.85 -10.91
C ASP A 177 -1.97 -9.64 -11.81
N ASN A 178 -0.68 -9.51 -12.10
CA ASN A 178 -0.19 -8.49 -13.03
C ASN A 178 1.09 -8.98 -13.74
N PRO A 179 0.97 -9.56 -14.94
CA PRO A 179 2.12 -10.07 -15.67
C PRO A 179 3.14 -9.00 -16.06
N ALA A 180 2.74 -7.72 -16.17
CA ALA A 180 3.64 -6.63 -16.56
C ALA A 180 4.73 -6.30 -15.52
N ILE A 181 4.52 -6.67 -14.25
CA ILE A 181 5.50 -6.44 -13.18
C ILE A 181 6.22 -7.70 -12.72
N ARG A 182 5.94 -8.84 -13.34
CA ARG A 182 6.56 -10.12 -13.06
C ARG A 182 7.73 -10.35 -14.03
N SER A 183 8.94 -10.41 -13.49
CA SER A 183 10.13 -10.71 -14.29
C SER A 183 10.27 -12.23 -14.52
N PRO A 184 11.07 -12.70 -15.51
CA PRO A 184 11.36 -14.12 -15.69
C PRO A 184 11.94 -14.79 -14.42
N PHE A 185 12.67 -14.05 -13.59
CA PHE A 185 13.20 -14.54 -12.30
C PHE A 185 12.09 -14.89 -11.30
N ASN A 186 10.95 -14.24 -11.38
CA ASN A 186 9.82 -14.42 -10.46
C ASN A 186 8.77 -15.43 -10.99
N ALA A 187 8.94 -15.97 -12.20
CA ALA A 187 7.95 -16.86 -12.80
C ALA A 187 8.17 -18.30 -12.31
N THR A 188 7.28 -18.79 -11.42
CA THR A 188 7.22 -20.20 -11.02
C THR A 188 5.92 -20.86 -11.45
N ALA A 189 5.83 -22.18 -11.34
CA ALA A 189 4.60 -22.94 -11.61
C ALA A 189 3.77 -23.18 -10.33
N ASN A 190 4.10 -22.50 -9.23
CA ASN A 190 3.51 -22.77 -7.93
C ASN A 190 2.27 -21.93 -7.62
N VAL A 191 1.90 -20.97 -8.47
CA VAL A 191 0.74 -20.11 -8.22
C VAL A 191 -0.32 -20.35 -9.27
N GLU A 192 -1.55 -20.54 -8.81
CA GLU A 192 -2.74 -20.64 -9.66
C GLU A 192 -3.74 -19.53 -9.28
N PHE A 193 -4.45 -18.98 -10.28
CA PHE A 193 -5.43 -17.94 -10.08
C PHE A 193 -6.84 -18.46 -10.39
N VAL A 194 -7.81 -18.00 -9.60
CA VAL A 194 -9.25 -18.21 -9.83
C VAL A 194 -10.00 -16.88 -9.74
N PRO A 195 -11.19 -16.76 -10.34
CA PRO A 195 -12.00 -15.54 -10.17
C PRO A 195 -12.36 -15.30 -8.70
N LEU A 196 -12.36 -14.03 -8.29
CA LEU A 196 -12.91 -13.65 -6.99
C LEU A 196 -14.40 -13.99 -6.93
N ASN A 197 -14.90 -14.45 -5.78
CA ASN A 197 -16.26 -14.89 -5.53
C ASN A 197 -16.70 -16.20 -6.24
N ASP A 198 -15.79 -16.91 -6.93
CA ASP A 198 -16.08 -18.25 -7.50
C ASP A 198 -15.62 -19.35 -6.52
N ILE A 199 -16.47 -19.66 -5.53
CA ILE A 199 -16.17 -20.72 -4.56
C ILE A 199 -16.07 -22.10 -5.21
N GLY A 200 -16.83 -22.35 -6.29
CA GLY A 200 -16.77 -23.63 -7.01
C GLY A 200 -15.41 -23.86 -7.66
N ALA A 201 -14.78 -22.80 -8.22
CA ALA A 201 -13.42 -22.87 -8.73
C ALA A 201 -12.42 -23.16 -7.61
N VAL A 202 -12.56 -22.50 -6.46
CA VAL A 202 -11.71 -22.74 -5.28
C VAL A 202 -11.81 -24.20 -4.84
N GLU A 203 -13.03 -24.73 -4.63
CA GLU A 203 -13.24 -26.10 -4.15
C GLU A 203 -12.65 -27.16 -5.10
N ARG A 204 -12.85 -26.97 -6.42
CA ARG A 204 -12.23 -27.87 -7.41
C ARG A 204 -10.69 -27.88 -7.31
N LYS A 205 -10.07 -26.72 -7.10
CA LYS A 205 -8.61 -26.62 -6.95
C LYS A 205 -8.13 -27.24 -5.65
N LEU A 206 -8.77 -26.96 -4.54
CA LEU A 206 -8.36 -27.44 -3.22
C LEU A 206 -8.63 -28.94 -2.99
N ALA A 207 -9.50 -29.57 -3.79
CA ALA A 207 -9.85 -30.99 -3.66
C ALA A 207 -8.61 -31.93 -3.71
N ALA A 208 -7.60 -31.59 -4.51
CA ALA A 208 -6.36 -32.35 -4.62
C ALA A 208 -5.44 -32.24 -3.38
N ARG A 209 -5.71 -31.31 -2.45
CA ARG A 209 -4.92 -31.05 -1.24
C ARG A 209 -3.43 -30.74 -1.51
N GLU A 210 -3.13 -30.10 -2.64
CA GLU A 210 -1.76 -29.74 -3.04
C GLU A 210 -1.36 -28.32 -2.65
N PHE A 211 -2.33 -27.48 -2.28
CA PHE A 211 -2.09 -26.07 -1.96
C PHE A 211 -1.62 -25.90 -0.52
N ALA A 212 -0.52 -25.15 -0.36
CA ALA A 212 -0.02 -24.69 0.94
C ALA A 212 -0.93 -23.62 1.52
N ALA A 213 -1.35 -22.68 0.67
CA ALA A 213 -2.15 -21.55 1.08
C ALA A 213 -3.15 -21.12 0.01
N VAL A 214 -4.20 -20.44 0.47
CA VAL A 214 -4.98 -19.47 -0.31
C VAL A 214 -4.68 -18.09 0.26
N ILE A 215 -4.37 -17.11 -0.60
CA ILE A 215 -4.17 -15.73 -0.20
C ILE A 215 -5.23 -14.83 -0.86
N VAL A 216 -5.86 -13.96 -0.05
CA VAL A 216 -6.92 -13.05 -0.50
C VAL A 216 -6.83 -11.72 0.23
N GLU A 217 -7.06 -10.59 -0.47
CA GLU A 217 -7.20 -9.29 0.16
C GLU A 217 -8.56 -9.19 0.88
N GLY A 218 -8.61 -8.53 2.04
CA GLY A 218 -9.87 -8.22 2.70
C GLY A 218 -10.81 -7.37 1.83
N ILE A 219 -10.24 -6.43 1.07
CA ILE A 219 -10.83 -5.76 -0.10
C ILE A 219 -9.70 -5.59 -1.12
N GLN A 220 -9.91 -6.01 -2.37
CA GLN A 220 -8.91 -5.84 -3.43
C GLN A 220 -8.77 -4.35 -3.79
N GLY A 221 -7.67 -3.75 -3.31
CA GLY A 221 -7.47 -2.31 -3.46
C GLY A 221 -7.06 -1.91 -4.88
N VAL A 222 -6.05 -2.55 -5.44
CA VAL A 222 -5.49 -2.22 -6.76
C VAL A 222 -6.44 -2.58 -7.90
N ALA A 223 -7.27 -3.62 -7.72
CA ALA A 223 -8.34 -3.98 -8.67
C ALA A 223 -9.49 -2.95 -8.71
N GLY A 224 -9.43 -1.88 -7.91
CA GLY A 224 -10.45 -0.83 -7.90
C GLY A 224 -11.51 -0.99 -6.83
N ILE A 225 -11.10 -1.36 -5.63
CA ILE A 225 -11.97 -1.53 -4.44
C ILE A 225 -13.01 -2.63 -4.68
N ARG A 226 -12.55 -3.83 -5.05
CA ARG A 226 -13.43 -4.99 -5.24
C ARG A 226 -13.57 -5.73 -3.91
N CYS A 227 -14.80 -5.74 -3.38
CA CYS A 227 -15.11 -6.37 -2.12
C CYS A 227 -15.43 -7.85 -2.33
N PRO A 228 -14.75 -8.80 -1.65
CA PRO A 228 -15.22 -10.16 -1.57
C PRO A 228 -16.60 -10.22 -0.91
N GLU A 229 -17.47 -11.09 -1.38
CA GLU A 229 -18.75 -11.34 -0.73
C GLU A 229 -18.52 -12.05 0.61
N GLU A 230 -19.29 -11.66 1.65
CA GLU A 230 -19.16 -12.29 2.96
C GLU A 230 -19.44 -13.80 2.92
N GLY A 231 -20.42 -14.21 2.11
CA GLY A 231 -20.74 -15.61 1.88
C GLY A 231 -19.57 -16.38 1.25
N PHE A 232 -18.89 -15.74 0.29
CA PHE A 232 -17.68 -16.31 -0.33
C PHE A 232 -16.55 -16.48 0.70
N LEU A 233 -16.27 -15.47 1.52
CA LEU A 233 -15.21 -15.57 2.54
C LEU A 233 -15.51 -16.67 3.58
N ARG A 234 -16.77 -16.85 3.99
CA ARG A 234 -17.17 -17.95 4.87
C ARG A 234 -16.95 -19.31 4.22
N ALA A 235 -17.42 -19.50 2.99
CA ALA A 235 -17.21 -20.75 2.25
C ALA A 235 -15.72 -21.01 1.96
N LEU A 236 -14.93 -19.96 1.72
CA LEU A 236 -13.48 -20.05 1.55
C LEU A 236 -12.80 -20.56 2.82
N ARG A 237 -13.18 -20.05 4.00
CA ARG A 237 -12.68 -20.53 5.28
C ARG A 237 -12.99 -22.04 5.47
N GLU A 238 -14.23 -22.44 5.24
CA GLU A 238 -14.65 -23.84 5.33
C GLU A 238 -13.87 -24.76 4.36
N ALA A 239 -13.69 -24.32 3.11
CA ALA A 239 -12.95 -25.09 2.10
C ALA A 239 -11.47 -25.26 2.48
N THR A 240 -10.84 -24.22 3.02
CA THR A 240 -9.44 -24.28 3.47
C THR A 240 -9.28 -25.18 4.70
N GLU A 241 -10.19 -25.14 5.66
CA GLU A 241 -10.20 -26.05 6.81
C GLU A 241 -10.34 -27.52 6.40
N ARG A 242 -11.32 -27.84 5.55
CA ARG A 242 -11.56 -29.22 5.06
C ARG A 242 -10.33 -29.82 4.37
N THR A 243 -9.52 -28.99 3.71
CA THR A 243 -8.38 -29.44 2.90
C THR A 243 -7.04 -29.32 3.62
N GLY A 244 -7.01 -28.72 4.81
CA GLY A 244 -5.78 -28.40 5.53
C GLY A 244 -4.90 -27.44 4.74
N THR A 245 -5.52 -26.46 4.10
CA THR A 245 -4.85 -25.38 3.36
C THR A 245 -4.87 -24.12 4.23
N VAL A 246 -3.76 -23.41 4.34
CA VAL A 246 -3.66 -22.18 5.14
C VAL A 246 -4.43 -21.05 4.46
N LEU A 247 -5.30 -20.38 5.20
CA LEU A 247 -5.96 -19.15 4.73
C LEU A 247 -5.16 -17.92 5.18
N ILE A 248 -4.65 -17.16 4.22
CA ILE A 248 -3.95 -15.89 4.44
C ILE A 248 -4.87 -14.74 4.04
N LEU A 249 -5.22 -13.88 4.99
CA LEU A 249 -5.89 -12.61 4.71
C LEU A 249 -4.85 -11.50 4.62
N ASP A 250 -4.75 -10.90 3.42
CA ASP A 250 -3.97 -9.70 3.19
C ASP A 250 -4.78 -8.46 3.60
N GLU A 251 -4.51 -7.97 4.80
CA GLU A 251 -5.12 -6.77 5.38
C GLU A 251 -4.19 -5.54 5.32
N ILE A 252 -3.19 -5.59 4.44
CA ILE A 252 -2.19 -4.53 4.30
C ILE A 252 -2.82 -3.20 3.92
N GLN A 253 -3.87 -3.20 3.08
CA GLN A 253 -4.57 -1.98 2.70
C GLN A 253 -5.93 -1.82 3.38
N SER A 254 -6.63 -2.89 3.66
CA SER A 254 -7.98 -2.92 4.20
C SER A 254 -8.05 -2.94 5.74
N GLY A 255 -6.94 -3.23 6.40
CA GLY A 255 -6.87 -3.29 7.86
C GLY A 255 -6.74 -1.94 8.57
N TYR A 256 -6.47 -2.00 9.86
CA TYR A 256 -6.29 -0.85 10.75
C TYR A 256 -7.49 0.10 10.78
N GLY A 257 -8.72 -0.45 10.77
CA GLY A 257 -9.95 0.31 10.95
C GLY A 257 -10.55 0.90 9.67
N ARG A 258 -9.85 0.81 8.54
CA ARG A 258 -10.20 1.48 7.28
C ARG A 258 -11.62 1.19 6.79
N THR A 259 -12.11 -0.03 7.02
CA THR A 259 -13.44 -0.47 6.55
C THR A 259 -14.54 -0.33 7.61
N GLY A 260 -14.25 0.25 8.77
CA GLY A 260 -15.18 0.31 9.90
C GLY A 260 -15.19 -0.96 10.78
N ARG A 261 -14.25 -1.87 10.54
CA ARG A 261 -13.80 -2.95 11.41
C ARG A 261 -12.28 -2.90 11.45
N PHE A 262 -11.63 -3.45 12.50
CA PHE A 262 -10.17 -3.39 12.58
C PHE A 262 -9.53 -4.10 11.39
N PHE A 263 -10.04 -5.28 11.02
CA PHE A 263 -9.73 -5.98 9.77
C PHE A 263 -11.00 -6.18 8.92
N ALA A 264 -10.88 -6.08 7.59
CA ALA A 264 -12.02 -6.16 6.70
C ALA A 264 -12.72 -7.52 6.72
N HIS A 265 -11.97 -8.63 6.85
CA HIS A 265 -12.56 -9.98 6.93
C HIS A 265 -13.48 -10.18 8.14
N GLN A 266 -13.39 -9.34 9.17
CA GLN A 266 -14.27 -9.41 10.35
C GLN A 266 -15.75 -9.12 10.00
N TRP A 267 -16.04 -8.51 8.85
CA TRP A 267 -17.40 -8.39 8.35
C TRP A 267 -18.00 -9.75 7.99
N ALA A 268 -17.20 -10.69 7.53
CA ALA A 268 -17.63 -12.06 7.24
C ALA A 268 -17.68 -12.95 8.48
N GLY A 269 -17.15 -12.50 9.63
CA GLY A 269 -17.11 -13.26 10.88
C GLY A 269 -16.19 -14.47 10.86
N ILE A 270 -15.17 -14.48 9.99
CA ILE A 270 -14.19 -15.57 9.88
C ILE A 270 -12.92 -15.28 10.67
N ARG A 271 -12.18 -16.34 11.02
CA ARG A 271 -10.82 -16.25 11.58
C ARG A 271 -9.84 -16.94 10.62
N PRO A 272 -8.96 -16.20 9.93
CA PRO A 272 -7.95 -16.77 9.05
C PRO A 272 -6.80 -17.37 9.85
N ASP A 273 -5.95 -18.17 9.20
CA ASP A 273 -4.77 -18.75 9.85
C ASP A 273 -3.63 -17.73 9.96
N LEU A 274 -3.48 -16.86 8.97
CA LEU A 274 -2.48 -15.80 8.92
C LEU A 274 -3.13 -14.49 8.44
N ILE A 275 -2.75 -13.37 9.08
CA ILE A 275 -3.17 -12.03 8.68
C ILE A 275 -1.92 -11.20 8.43
N THR A 276 -1.78 -10.66 7.22
CA THR A 276 -0.66 -9.75 6.90
C THR A 276 -1.09 -8.30 7.00
N THR A 277 -0.23 -7.46 7.55
CA THR A 277 -0.50 -6.05 7.80
C THR A 277 0.72 -5.17 7.55
N ALA A 278 0.51 -3.91 7.16
CA ALA A 278 1.52 -2.87 6.96
C ALA A 278 0.83 -1.51 6.79
N LYS A 279 1.34 -0.63 5.94
CA LYS A 279 0.75 0.67 5.55
C LYS A 279 0.21 1.47 6.74
N GLY A 280 -1.12 1.38 6.98
CA GLY A 280 -1.79 2.06 8.08
C GLY A 280 -1.23 1.74 9.46
N MET A 281 -0.58 0.59 9.63
CA MET A 281 0.13 0.21 10.86
C MET A 281 1.21 1.23 11.26
N GLY A 282 1.89 1.84 10.29
CA GLY A 282 3.03 2.71 10.53
C GLY A 282 2.77 4.20 10.28
N ASN A 283 1.61 4.57 9.71
CA ASN A 283 1.27 5.95 9.34
C ASN A 283 2.40 6.70 8.60
N GLY A 284 3.08 6.01 7.68
CA GLY A 284 4.22 6.52 6.90
C GLY A 284 5.58 5.96 7.34
N PHE A 285 5.73 5.45 8.57
CA PHE A 285 6.93 4.73 8.95
C PHE A 285 6.92 3.29 8.38
N PRO A 286 8.02 2.81 7.78
CA PRO A 286 8.09 1.46 7.23
C PRO A 286 7.99 0.39 8.32
N ILE A 287 6.87 -0.30 8.39
CA ILE A 287 6.62 -1.44 9.25
C ILE A 287 5.57 -2.35 8.61
N GLY A 288 5.67 -3.63 8.86
CA GLY A 288 4.68 -4.64 8.53
C GLY A 288 4.73 -5.79 9.54
N GLY A 289 3.78 -6.68 9.46
CA GLY A 289 3.71 -7.83 10.34
C GLY A 289 2.80 -8.93 9.83
N VAL A 290 2.95 -10.09 10.45
CA VAL A 290 2.08 -11.25 10.27
C VAL A 290 1.52 -11.62 11.64
N LEU A 291 0.21 -11.59 11.79
CA LEU A 291 -0.48 -12.21 12.92
C LEU A 291 -0.65 -13.70 12.58
N ILE A 292 -0.21 -14.55 13.47
CA ILE A 292 -0.02 -15.99 13.27
C ILE A 292 -0.88 -16.75 14.28
N ALA A 293 -1.81 -17.56 13.79
CA ALA A 293 -2.72 -18.35 14.64
C ALA A 293 -1.96 -19.37 15.52
N PRO A 294 -2.53 -19.79 16.65
CA PRO A 294 -1.85 -20.62 17.65
C PRO A 294 -1.32 -21.97 17.15
N GLN A 295 -1.91 -22.54 16.10
CA GLN A 295 -1.53 -23.85 15.56
C GLN A 295 -0.16 -23.87 14.85
N PHE A 296 0.46 -22.71 14.60
CA PHE A 296 1.78 -22.65 14.00
C PHE A 296 2.88 -22.75 15.05
N GLU A 297 3.83 -23.65 14.83
CA GLU A 297 4.99 -23.82 15.70
C GLU A 297 6.18 -22.97 15.25
N ALA A 298 6.66 -22.11 16.15
CA ALA A 298 7.84 -21.31 15.92
C ALA A 298 9.12 -22.15 16.08
N ARG A 299 10.03 -22.02 15.12
CA ARG A 299 11.40 -22.57 15.22
C ARG A 299 12.40 -21.45 15.01
N LYS A 300 13.41 -21.36 15.88
CA LYS A 300 14.44 -20.34 15.79
C LYS A 300 15.10 -20.37 14.39
N GLY A 301 15.21 -19.22 13.75
CA GLY A 301 15.82 -19.06 12.43
C GLY A 301 14.88 -19.38 11.23
N MET A 302 13.63 -19.81 11.44
CA MET A 302 12.74 -20.12 10.31
C MET A 302 12.26 -18.86 9.56
N LEU A 303 12.06 -17.76 10.27
CA LEU A 303 11.82 -16.42 9.76
C LEU A 303 12.89 -15.48 10.31
N GLY A 304 13.12 -14.35 9.64
CA GLY A 304 14.13 -13.39 10.09
C GLY A 304 14.07 -12.09 9.30
N THR A 305 14.51 -11.02 9.95
CA THR A 305 14.63 -9.68 9.37
C THR A 305 15.64 -8.88 10.18
N THR A 306 16.41 -8.01 9.53
CA THR A 306 17.37 -7.14 10.23
C THR A 306 16.65 -5.98 10.93
N PHE A 307 15.76 -5.30 10.22
CA PHE A 307 15.12 -4.07 10.71
C PHE A 307 13.71 -4.27 11.26
N GLY A 308 13.05 -5.39 10.97
CA GLY A 308 11.66 -5.61 11.38
C GLY A 308 11.49 -5.57 12.89
N GLY A 309 10.56 -4.77 13.37
CA GLY A 309 10.31 -4.56 14.78
C GLY A 309 11.36 -3.71 15.50
N ASN A 310 12.10 -2.83 14.78
CA ASN A 310 13.01 -1.89 15.41
C ASN A 310 12.26 -0.89 16.30
N HIS A 311 13.01 -0.22 17.19
CA HIS A 311 12.45 0.65 18.21
C HIS A 311 11.61 1.80 17.63
N LEU A 312 12.06 2.44 16.56
CA LEU A 312 11.32 3.53 15.91
C LEU A 312 10.04 3.02 15.23
N ALA A 313 10.12 1.87 14.56
CA ALA A 313 8.96 1.26 13.90
C ALA A 313 7.90 0.85 14.94
N CYS A 314 8.31 0.25 16.06
CA CYS A 314 7.40 -0.10 17.14
C CYS A 314 6.79 1.15 17.79
N ALA A 315 7.56 2.19 18.07
CA ALA A 315 7.05 3.45 18.62
C ALA A 315 6.03 4.10 17.69
N ALA A 316 6.30 4.10 16.37
CA ALA A 316 5.36 4.58 15.36
C ALA A 316 4.04 3.79 15.38
N ALA A 317 4.11 2.46 15.38
CA ALA A 317 2.93 1.60 15.36
C ALA A 317 2.14 1.63 16.68
N ILE A 318 2.80 1.77 17.82
CA ILE A 318 2.16 1.99 19.12
C ILE A 318 1.38 3.30 19.11
N ALA A 319 2.00 4.40 18.65
CA ALA A 319 1.31 5.70 18.55
C ALA A 319 0.08 5.65 17.62
N VAL A 320 0.15 4.85 16.54
CA VAL A 320 -1.01 4.62 15.67
C VAL A 320 -2.11 3.86 16.42
N ALA A 321 -1.77 2.78 17.12
CA ALA A 321 -2.71 1.97 17.88
C ALA A 321 -3.40 2.78 18.99
N ASP A 322 -2.63 3.56 19.75
CA ASP A 322 -3.11 4.48 20.78
C ASP A 322 -4.12 5.48 20.21
N THR A 323 -3.77 6.14 19.08
CA THR A 323 -4.62 7.14 18.45
C THR A 323 -5.91 6.53 17.91
N ILE A 324 -5.84 5.38 17.24
CA ILE A 324 -7.04 4.67 16.74
C ILE A 324 -8.01 4.38 17.87
N ALA A 325 -7.49 3.91 19.02
CA ALA A 325 -8.31 3.59 20.18
C ALA A 325 -8.87 4.86 20.85
N ALA A 326 -8.01 5.83 21.14
CA ALA A 326 -8.38 7.03 21.91
C ALA A 326 -9.37 7.91 21.18
N GLU A 327 -9.26 8.02 19.84
CA GLU A 327 -10.12 8.89 19.02
C GLU A 327 -11.29 8.15 18.36
N GLY A 328 -11.45 6.83 18.61
CA GLY A 328 -12.55 6.06 18.06
C GLY A 328 -12.54 5.99 16.52
N LEU A 329 -11.34 5.97 15.90
CA LEU A 329 -11.19 6.16 14.47
C LEU A 329 -11.80 5.04 13.62
N VAL A 330 -11.95 3.83 14.16
CA VAL A 330 -12.64 2.71 13.46
C VAL A 330 -14.12 3.06 13.25
N GLU A 331 -14.78 3.57 14.30
CA GLU A 331 -16.19 3.96 14.21
C GLU A 331 -16.36 5.22 13.34
N ASN A 332 -15.43 6.19 13.43
CA ASN A 332 -15.46 7.36 12.55
C ASN A 332 -15.33 6.93 11.08
N ALA A 333 -14.41 6.02 10.76
CA ALA A 333 -14.25 5.50 9.40
C ALA A 333 -15.53 4.83 8.87
N ARG A 334 -16.25 4.08 9.74
CA ARG A 334 -17.54 3.49 9.39
C ARG A 334 -18.57 4.57 9.10
N ARG A 335 -18.81 5.47 10.05
CA ARG A 335 -19.87 6.50 10.00
C ARG A 335 -19.67 7.46 8.82
N VAL A 336 -18.48 8.07 8.71
CA VAL A 336 -18.19 9.02 7.64
C VAL A 336 -18.11 8.32 6.28
N GLY A 337 -17.57 7.09 6.25
CA GLY A 337 -17.50 6.30 5.03
C GLY A 337 -18.88 5.92 4.48
N ASP A 338 -19.78 5.44 5.33
CA ASP A 338 -21.16 5.08 4.94
C ASP A 338 -21.89 6.32 4.40
N SER A 339 -21.78 7.46 5.11
CA SER A 339 -22.36 8.74 4.69
C SER A 339 -21.80 9.24 3.35
N LEU A 340 -20.47 9.13 3.15
CA LEU A 340 -19.84 9.52 1.89
C LEU A 340 -20.26 8.60 0.72
N LEU A 341 -20.34 7.28 0.96
CA LEU A 341 -20.82 6.31 -0.03
C LEU A 341 -22.23 6.63 -0.49
N GLU A 342 -23.14 6.95 0.43
CA GLU A 342 -24.52 7.34 0.11
C GLU A 342 -24.55 8.59 -0.77
N ARG A 343 -23.79 9.64 -0.40
CA ARG A 343 -23.71 10.88 -1.18
C ARG A 343 -23.14 10.67 -2.59
N LEU A 344 -22.09 9.86 -2.72
CA LEU A 344 -21.51 9.56 -4.04
C LEU A 344 -22.51 8.80 -4.94
N ARG A 345 -23.33 7.90 -4.38
CA ARG A 345 -24.38 7.19 -5.13
C ARG A 345 -25.47 8.11 -5.67
N THR A 346 -25.65 9.30 -5.14
CA THR A 346 -26.62 10.28 -5.66
C THR A 346 -26.11 11.04 -6.88
N LEU A 347 -24.83 10.90 -7.26
CA LEU A 347 -24.21 11.61 -8.38
C LEU A 347 -24.40 10.82 -9.68
N PRO A 348 -25.21 11.29 -10.65
CA PRO A 348 -25.53 10.51 -11.86
C PRO A 348 -24.34 10.17 -12.75
N ALA A 349 -23.27 10.99 -12.69
CA ALA A 349 -22.04 10.77 -13.47
C ALA A 349 -21.12 9.70 -12.88
N LEU A 350 -21.45 9.13 -11.70
CA LEU A 350 -20.67 8.08 -11.07
C LEU A 350 -21.36 6.73 -11.21
N HIS A 351 -20.58 5.71 -11.54
CA HIS A 351 -21.05 4.35 -11.71
C HIS A 351 -20.36 3.42 -10.73
N ASP A 352 -20.99 2.28 -10.43
CA ASP A 352 -20.43 1.23 -9.56
C ASP A 352 -19.75 1.78 -8.28
N VAL A 353 -20.45 2.66 -7.56
CA VAL A 353 -19.97 3.21 -6.29
C VAL A 353 -19.98 2.11 -5.24
N ARG A 354 -18.80 1.73 -4.74
CA ARG A 354 -18.55 0.55 -3.93
C ARG A 354 -17.52 0.77 -2.84
N GLY A 355 -17.46 -0.13 -1.88
CA GLY A 355 -16.50 -0.08 -0.78
C GLY A 355 -17.15 -0.26 0.59
N ARG A 356 -16.34 -0.07 1.64
CA ARG A 356 -16.78 -0.08 3.04
C ARG A 356 -15.96 0.92 3.85
N GLY A 357 -16.62 1.65 4.75
CA GLY A 357 -15.97 2.69 5.53
C GLY A 357 -15.24 3.68 4.62
N LEU A 358 -14.00 4.01 4.95
CA LEU A 358 -13.16 4.94 4.16
C LEU A 358 -12.26 4.22 3.13
N MET A 359 -12.72 3.08 2.59
CA MET A 359 -12.12 2.40 1.44
C MET A 359 -13.17 2.37 0.32
N ILE A 360 -13.18 3.41 -0.52
CA ILE A 360 -14.25 3.69 -1.49
C ILE A 360 -13.68 3.71 -2.91
N GLY A 361 -14.42 3.16 -3.85
CA GLY A 361 -14.17 3.24 -5.28
C GLY A 361 -15.44 3.63 -6.03
N PHE A 362 -15.27 4.35 -7.13
CA PHE A 362 -16.33 4.63 -8.08
C PHE A 362 -15.77 4.70 -9.50
N ASP A 363 -16.59 4.38 -10.47
CA ASP A 363 -16.22 4.44 -11.87
C ASP A 363 -16.83 5.68 -12.53
N VAL A 364 -16.16 6.20 -13.57
CA VAL A 364 -16.62 7.31 -14.42
C VAL A 364 -16.61 6.87 -15.88
N GLU A 365 -17.46 7.46 -16.73
CA GLU A 365 -17.52 7.13 -18.16
C GLU A 365 -16.24 7.52 -18.90
N GLY A 366 -15.63 8.64 -18.50
CA GLY A 366 -14.39 9.13 -19.06
C GLY A 366 -13.14 8.51 -18.43
N SER A 367 -12.03 9.19 -18.57
CA SER A 367 -10.73 8.78 -18.01
C SER A 367 -10.62 9.14 -16.53
N ALA A 368 -10.53 8.14 -15.66
CA ALA A 368 -10.24 8.35 -14.24
C ALA A 368 -8.88 9.06 -14.04
N SER A 369 -7.92 8.84 -14.91
CA SER A 369 -6.62 9.55 -14.86
C SER A 369 -6.78 11.04 -15.10
N GLU A 370 -7.61 11.42 -16.07
CA GLU A 370 -7.90 12.83 -16.36
C GLU A 370 -8.73 13.49 -15.24
N LEU A 371 -9.76 12.82 -14.73
CA LEU A 371 -10.52 13.35 -13.59
C LEU A 371 -9.62 13.59 -12.38
N ARG A 372 -8.73 12.64 -12.08
CA ARG A 372 -7.77 12.77 -10.97
C ARG A 372 -6.78 13.91 -11.21
N ARG A 373 -6.32 14.11 -12.44
CA ARG A 373 -5.47 15.24 -12.80
C ARG A 373 -6.19 16.57 -12.54
N ARG A 374 -7.43 16.70 -12.99
CA ARG A 374 -8.26 17.89 -12.74
C ARG A 374 -8.54 18.09 -11.24
N LEU A 375 -8.84 17.02 -10.50
CA LEU A 375 -8.99 17.08 -9.04
C LEU A 375 -7.75 17.67 -8.37
N VAL A 376 -6.54 17.26 -8.77
CA VAL A 376 -5.30 17.79 -8.19
C VAL A 376 -5.07 19.25 -8.56
N PHE A 377 -5.19 19.63 -9.84
CA PHE A 377 -4.75 20.94 -10.32
C PHE A 377 -5.83 22.02 -10.27
N GLU A 378 -7.11 21.67 -10.35
CA GLU A 378 -8.22 22.62 -10.36
C GLU A 378 -8.93 22.67 -9.00
N GLN A 379 -8.96 21.54 -8.28
CA GLN A 379 -9.70 21.41 -7.01
C GLN A 379 -8.81 21.11 -5.80
N HIS A 380 -7.51 20.94 -5.98
CA HIS A 380 -6.55 20.65 -4.91
C HIS A 380 -6.96 19.43 -4.07
N VAL A 381 -7.30 18.31 -4.73
CA VAL A 381 -7.68 17.06 -4.07
C VAL A 381 -6.83 15.91 -4.62
N PHE A 382 -6.13 15.19 -3.74
CA PHE A 382 -5.46 13.96 -4.10
C PHE A 382 -6.38 12.76 -3.98
N THR A 383 -6.42 11.92 -5.01
CA THR A 383 -7.17 10.66 -5.05
C THR A 383 -6.33 9.54 -5.67
N GLY A 384 -6.69 8.28 -5.42
CA GLY A 384 -6.13 7.11 -6.09
C GLY A 384 -6.83 6.77 -7.40
N GLY A 385 -6.24 5.88 -8.17
CA GLY A 385 -6.88 5.33 -9.38
C GLY A 385 -6.65 3.83 -9.51
N ALA A 386 -7.49 3.16 -10.31
CA ALA A 386 -7.32 1.79 -10.74
C ALA A 386 -7.90 1.61 -12.14
N GLY A 387 -7.15 0.93 -13.03
CA GLY A 387 -7.58 0.77 -14.41
C GLY A 387 -7.86 2.10 -15.10
N ALA A 388 -8.73 2.08 -16.12
CA ALA A 388 -9.04 3.25 -16.94
C ALA A 388 -10.11 4.18 -16.32
N HIS A 389 -11.03 3.62 -15.54
CA HIS A 389 -12.27 4.31 -15.16
C HIS A 389 -12.45 4.50 -13.66
N THR A 390 -11.69 3.80 -12.80
CA THR A 390 -11.92 3.80 -11.34
C THR A 390 -11.12 4.88 -10.65
N VAL A 391 -11.79 5.71 -9.85
CA VAL A 391 -11.21 6.58 -8.81
C VAL A 391 -11.34 5.88 -7.46
N ARG A 392 -10.30 5.98 -6.63
CA ARG A 392 -10.26 5.39 -5.28
C ARG A 392 -10.06 6.47 -4.22
N LEU A 393 -10.83 6.38 -3.15
CA LEU A 393 -10.70 7.24 -1.96
C LEU A 393 -10.20 6.38 -0.80
N LEU A 394 -9.09 6.80 -0.23
CA LEU A 394 -8.36 6.12 0.84
C LEU A 394 -7.83 7.15 1.86
N PRO A 395 -8.67 8.08 2.36
CA PRO A 395 -8.25 9.16 3.25
C PRO A 395 -7.76 8.66 4.61
N ALA A 396 -7.24 9.54 5.45
CA ALA A 396 -7.03 9.27 6.86
C ALA A 396 -8.35 8.89 7.55
N LEU A 397 -8.29 8.03 8.58
CA LEU A 397 -9.46 7.53 9.32
C LEU A 397 -10.20 8.63 10.08
N GLY A 398 -9.49 9.72 10.42
CA GLY A 398 -10.03 10.90 11.05
C GLY A 398 -10.69 11.91 10.09
N LEU A 399 -10.95 11.54 8.82
CA LEU A 399 -11.70 12.38 7.89
C LEU A 399 -13.02 12.79 8.53
N SER A 400 -13.32 14.11 8.53
CA SER A 400 -14.58 14.63 9.08
C SER A 400 -15.69 14.65 8.04
N GLU A 401 -16.95 14.76 8.50
CA GLU A 401 -18.10 14.97 7.62
C GLU A 401 -17.96 16.25 6.78
N ALA A 402 -17.45 17.33 7.39
CA ALA A 402 -17.23 18.59 6.67
C ALA A 402 -16.21 18.43 5.53
N GLN A 403 -15.14 17.66 5.73
CA GLN A 403 -14.16 17.37 4.69
C GLN A 403 -14.74 16.44 3.60
N ALA A 404 -15.61 15.51 3.97
CA ALA A 404 -16.34 14.70 3.01
C ALA A 404 -17.32 15.54 2.17
N ASP A 405 -18.04 16.51 2.80
CA ASP A 405 -18.89 17.49 2.10
C ASP A 405 -18.08 18.36 1.15
N GLU A 406 -16.94 18.86 1.60
CA GLU A 406 -15.99 19.63 0.80
C GLU A 406 -15.56 18.87 -0.46
N PHE A 407 -15.19 17.60 -0.31
CA PHE A 407 -14.84 16.75 -1.45
C PHE A 407 -16.00 16.58 -2.42
N VAL A 408 -17.20 16.25 -1.93
CA VAL A 408 -18.39 16.06 -2.78
C VAL A 408 -18.72 17.33 -3.56
N ALA A 409 -18.60 18.50 -2.94
CA ALA A 409 -18.84 19.79 -3.61
C ALA A 409 -17.79 20.04 -4.73
N ARG A 410 -16.50 19.83 -4.44
CA ARG A 410 -15.42 19.98 -5.41
C ARG A 410 -15.53 18.97 -6.57
N LEU A 411 -15.90 17.72 -6.28
CA LEU A 411 -16.13 16.70 -7.29
C LEU A 411 -17.33 17.08 -8.20
N LYS A 412 -18.44 17.51 -7.65
CA LYS A 412 -19.61 17.97 -8.42
C LYS A 412 -19.27 19.08 -9.40
N ALA A 413 -18.51 20.09 -8.96
CA ALA A 413 -18.09 21.18 -9.82
C ALA A 413 -17.29 20.72 -11.05
N LEU A 414 -16.48 19.65 -10.91
CA LEU A 414 -15.76 19.08 -12.05
C LEU A 414 -16.63 18.20 -12.95
N LEU A 415 -17.60 17.49 -12.37
CA LEU A 415 -18.46 16.57 -13.13
C LEU A 415 -19.44 17.30 -14.05
N GLU A 416 -19.75 18.56 -13.81
CA GLU A 416 -20.63 19.39 -14.67
C GLU A 416 -20.04 19.53 -16.11
N ASP A 417 -18.70 19.56 -16.25
CA ASP A 417 -17.99 19.73 -17.51
C ASP A 417 -17.15 18.49 -17.91
N PHE A 418 -17.35 17.37 -17.21
CA PHE A 418 -16.58 16.14 -17.45
C PHE A 418 -17.40 15.18 -18.33
N HIS A 419 -16.96 15.01 -19.60
CA HIS A 419 -17.59 14.16 -20.61
C HIS A 419 -16.60 13.15 -21.22
#